data_8180aab6bfbfdd74cf00280b5cb462ae
#
_entry.id   8180aab6bfbfdd74cf00280b5cb462ae
#
_cell.length_a   1.000
_cell.length_b   1.000
_cell.length_c   1.000
_cell.angle_alpha   90.00
_cell.angle_beta   90.00
_cell.angle_gamma   90.00
#
_symmetry.space_group_name_H-M   'P 1'
#
loop_
_entity.id
_entity.type
_entity.pdbx_description
1 polymer ?
#
loop_
_entity_poly.entity_id
_entity_poly.type
_entity_poly.pdbx_seq_one_letter_code
_entity_poly.pdbx_strand_id
1 'polypeptide(L)'
;MSLSSRFENIEMAQHLCSQLLEGRDVPEETRHWILMALREGLANAIKHGNRQDTSKHVHLEMDIVADTLAIAIRDEGAGFDPGAVGDPLAAENRLKTSGRGIFYMKTFMDDVRFERVPGGGMEILLKKKLGEANEKEGDPK
;
A
#
# COMPACT_ATOMS: atom_id res chain seq x y z
N MET A 1 7.87 5.53 8.36
CA MET A 1 9.12 4.75 8.33
C MET A 1 9.71 4.77 6.94
N SER A 2 11.02 4.69 6.85
CA SER A 2 11.70 4.66 5.57
C SER A 2 12.39 3.35 5.39
N LEU A 3 12.19 2.71 4.25
CA LEU A 3 12.79 1.43 3.97
C LEU A 3 13.63 1.54 2.70
N SER A 4 14.81 0.93 2.70
CA SER A 4 15.58 0.93 1.46
C SER A 4 14.83 0.07 0.44
N SER A 5 15.12 0.29 -0.84
CA SER A 5 14.38 -0.37 -1.92
C SER A 5 14.85 -1.80 -2.11
N ARG A 6 14.63 -2.63 -1.12
CA ARG A 6 14.97 -4.03 -1.17
C ARG A 6 13.76 -4.86 -0.88
N PHE A 7 13.54 -5.90 -1.65
CA PHE A 7 12.37 -6.73 -1.47
C PHE A 7 12.33 -7.39 -0.09
N GLU A 8 13.46 -7.58 0.53
CA GLU A 8 13.51 -8.16 1.87
C GLU A 8 12.76 -7.30 2.87
N ASN A 9 12.68 -6.01 2.61
CA ASN A 9 12.01 -5.12 3.55
C ASN A 9 10.50 -5.24 3.51
N ILE A 10 9.97 -5.93 2.51
CA ILE A 10 8.54 -6.12 2.42
C ILE A 10 8.06 -6.98 3.58
N GLU A 11 8.80 -8.03 3.90
CA GLU A 11 8.44 -8.91 4.98
C GLU A 11 8.40 -8.18 6.30
N MET A 12 9.36 -7.29 6.51
CA MET A 12 9.39 -6.52 7.74
C MET A 12 8.18 -5.61 7.82
N ALA A 13 7.82 -4.99 6.72
CA ALA A 13 6.66 -4.12 6.69
C ALA A 13 5.37 -4.88 6.94
N GLN A 14 5.27 -6.08 6.39
CA GLN A 14 4.11 -6.90 6.62
C GLN A 14 3.99 -7.30 8.08
N HIS A 15 5.13 -7.58 8.71
CA HIS A 15 5.14 -7.96 10.10
C HIS A 15 4.66 -6.78 10.96
N LEU A 16 5.13 -5.58 10.66
CA LEU A 16 4.71 -4.41 11.41
C LEU A 16 3.22 -4.12 11.21
N CYS A 17 2.73 -4.34 10.02
CA CYS A 17 1.31 -4.15 9.75
C CYS A 17 0.49 -5.16 10.53
N SER A 18 0.96 -6.39 10.58
CA SER A 18 0.27 -7.44 11.30
C SER A 18 0.20 -7.10 12.78
N GLN A 19 1.28 -6.55 13.32
CA GLN A 19 1.29 -6.17 14.72
C GLN A 19 0.33 -5.01 14.96
N LEU A 20 0.23 -4.10 14.04
CA LEU A 20 -0.67 -2.99 14.19
C LEU A 20 -2.12 -3.48 14.24
N LEU A 21 -2.43 -4.54 13.54
CA LEU A 21 -3.75 -5.09 13.52
C LEU A 21 -4.07 -6.00 14.71
N GLU A 22 -3.05 -6.45 15.41
CA GLU A 22 -3.26 -7.30 16.54
C GLU A 22 -4.11 -6.80 17.64
N GLY A 23 -4.15 -5.57 17.88
CA GLY A 23 -4.98 -5.03 18.93
C GLY A 23 -6.44 -4.99 18.55
N ARG A 24 -6.78 -5.46 17.36
CA ARG A 24 -8.13 -5.42 16.90
C ARG A 24 -8.59 -6.79 16.49
N ASP A 25 -9.89 -6.98 16.52
CA ASP A 25 -10.44 -8.27 16.20
C ASP A 25 -10.71 -8.35 14.70
N VAL A 26 -9.66 -8.44 13.93
CA VAL A 26 -9.74 -8.44 12.48
C VAL A 26 -9.81 -9.89 12.00
N PRO A 27 -10.78 -10.23 11.15
CA PRO A 27 -10.86 -11.60 10.64
C PRO A 27 -9.58 -11.97 9.91
N GLU A 28 -9.19 -13.21 10.04
CA GLU A 28 -7.98 -13.68 9.44
C GLU A 28 -7.94 -13.47 7.94
N GLU A 29 -9.03 -13.66 7.28
CA GLU A 29 -9.08 -13.47 5.86
C GLU A 29 -8.86 -12.00 5.51
N THR A 30 -9.44 -11.10 6.28
CA THR A 30 -9.25 -9.67 6.04
C THR A 30 -7.79 -9.31 6.24
N ARG A 31 -7.17 -9.85 7.29
CA ARG A 31 -5.78 -9.59 7.56
C ARG A 31 -4.92 -10.06 6.38
N HIS A 32 -5.22 -11.24 5.87
CA HIS A 32 -4.48 -11.80 4.75
C HIS A 32 -4.50 -10.86 3.54
N TRP A 33 -5.67 -10.35 3.20
CA TRP A 33 -5.78 -9.50 2.03
C TRP A 33 -5.16 -8.13 2.23
N ILE A 34 -5.19 -7.62 3.47
CA ILE A 34 -4.53 -6.36 3.75
C ILE A 34 -3.03 -6.54 3.55
N LEU A 35 -2.47 -7.64 4.05
CA LEU A 35 -1.04 -7.87 3.90
C LEU A 35 -0.66 -8.10 2.45
N MET A 36 -1.53 -8.70 1.65
CA MET A 36 -1.27 -8.89 0.24
C MET A 36 -1.28 -7.55 -0.49
N ALA A 37 -2.22 -6.66 -0.14
CA ALA A 37 -2.28 -5.36 -0.79
C ALA A 37 -1.04 -4.54 -0.43
N LEU A 38 -0.59 -4.62 0.82
CA LEU A 38 0.60 -3.93 1.26
C LEU A 38 1.81 -4.44 0.47
N ARG A 39 1.90 -5.76 0.32
CA ARG A 39 3.00 -6.34 -0.40
C ARG A 39 3.03 -5.86 -1.84
N GLU A 40 1.88 -5.83 -2.51
CA GLU A 40 1.84 -5.42 -3.89
C GLU A 40 2.21 -3.94 -4.03
N GLY A 41 1.73 -3.12 -3.11
CA GLY A 41 2.06 -1.71 -3.15
C GLY A 41 3.54 -1.46 -2.94
N LEU A 42 4.14 -2.17 -1.99
CA LEU A 42 5.56 -2.01 -1.73
C LEU A 42 6.40 -2.56 -2.88
N ALA A 43 6.01 -3.71 -3.42
CA ALA A 43 6.75 -4.29 -4.54
C ALA A 43 6.71 -3.34 -5.73
N ASN A 44 5.58 -2.69 -5.95
CA ASN A 44 5.47 -1.77 -7.05
C ASN A 44 6.37 -0.54 -6.80
N ALA A 45 6.39 -0.03 -5.58
CA ALA A 45 7.22 1.13 -5.28
C ALA A 45 8.69 0.80 -5.47
N ILE A 46 9.12 -0.39 -5.05
CA ILE A 46 10.50 -0.80 -5.17
C ILE A 46 10.86 -1.07 -6.64
N LYS A 47 10.03 -1.85 -7.31
CA LYS A 47 10.34 -2.30 -8.65
C LYS A 47 10.12 -1.24 -9.71
N HIS A 48 9.01 -0.58 -9.69
CA HIS A 48 8.67 0.37 -10.74
C HIS A 48 8.95 1.82 -10.35
N GLY A 49 8.77 2.16 -9.08
CA GLY A 49 9.02 3.52 -8.63
C GLY A 49 10.50 3.80 -8.52
N ASN A 50 11.16 3.09 -7.62
CA ASN A 50 12.58 3.31 -7.37
C ASN A 50 13.49 2.46 -8.25
N ARG A 51 12.91 1.59 -9.05
CA ARG A 51 13.65 0.73 -9.99
C ARG A 51 14.75 -0.06 -9.31
N GLN A 52 14.42 -0.53 -8.11
CA GLN A 52 15.32 -1.36 -7.31
C GLN A 52 16.64 -0.67 -6.96
N ASP A 53 16.65 0.66 -6.98
CA ASP A 53 17.83 1.42 -6.62
C ASP A 53 17.90 1.45 -5.10
N THR A 54 18.83 0.73 -4.50
CA THR A 54 18.89 0.60 -3.06
C THR A 54 19.33 1.88 -2.36
N SER A 55 19.76 2.88 -3.11
CA SER A 55 20.09 4.15 -2.50
C SER A 55 18.83 4.99 -2.30
N LYS A 56 17.70 4.54 -2.86
CA LYS A 56 16.45 5.25 -2.69
C LYS A 56 15.62 4.50 -1.68
N HIS A 57 14.67 5.21 -1.08
CA HIS A 57 13.84 4.64 -0.04
C HIS A 57 12.37 4.64 -0.41
N VAL A 58 11.63 3.77 0.23
CA VAL A 58 10.18 3.76 0.15
C VAL A 58 9.73 4.26 1.51
N HIS A 59 8.86 5.25 1.51
CA HIS A 59 8.36 5.83 2.75
C HIS A 59 7.00 5.23 3.02
N LEU A 60 6.87 4.61 4.17
CA LEU A 60 5.66 3.89 4.52
C LEU A 60 5.05 4.47 5.77
N GLU A 61 3.76 4.75 5.72
CA GLU A 61 3.04 5.20 6.89
C GLU A 61 1.80 4.33 7.02
N MET A 62 1.55 3.84 8.22
CA MET A 62 0.37 3.04 8.47
C MET A 62 -0.26 3.55 9.75
N ASP A 63 -1.56 3.74 9.74
CA ASP A 63 -2.23 4.30 10.88
C ASP A 63 -3.66 3.80 10.93
N ILE A 64 -4.23 3.71 12.11
CA ILE A 64 -5.61 3.35 12.25
C ILE A 64 -6.30 4.49 12.96
N VAL A 65 -7.23 5.12 12.27
CA VAL A 65 -7.96 6.23 12.84
C VAL A 65 -9.42 5.82 12.85
N ALA A 66 -10.03 5.84 13.99
CA ALA A 66 -11.35 5.32 14.19
C ALA A 66 -11.29 3.84 13.78
N ASP A 67 -12.03 3.43 12.82
CA ASP A 67 -12.03 2.04 12.41
C ASP A 67 -11.38 1.83 11.07
N THR A 68 -10.61 2.76 10.59
CA THR A 68 -10.04 2.67 9.25
C THR A 68 -8.54 2.58 9.29
N LEU A 69 -8.00 1.57 8.66
CA LEU A 69 -6.57 1.44 8.46
C LEU A 69 -6.21 2.24 7.21
N ALA A 70 -5.22 3.10 7.31
CA ALA A 70 -4.74 3.87 6.18
C ALA A 70 -3.27 3.55 5.98
N ILE A 71 -2.89 3.25 4.75
CA ILE A 71 -1.52 2.93 4.41
C ILE A 71 -1.10 3.86 3.29
N ALA A 72 0.03 4.54 3.46
CA ALA A 72 0.57 5.40 2.42
C ALA A 72 1.96 4.88 2.06
N ILE A 73 2.19 4.63 0.78
CA ILE A 73 3.45 4.10 0.29
C ILE A 73 3.96 5.07 -0.76
N ARG A 74 5.10 5.73 -0.48
CA ARG A 74 5.62 6.72 -1.40
C ARG A 74 7.02 6.34 -1.85
N ASP A 75 7.28 6.33 -3.15
CA ASP A 75 8.60 6.03 -3.65
C ASP A 75 9.36 7.32 -3.93
N GLU A 76 10.66 7.20 -4.20
CA GLU A 76 11.51 8.33 -4.51
C GLU A 76 11.95 8.22 -5.96
N GLY A 77 11.08 7.75 -6.83
CA GLY A 77 11.44 7.55 -8.20
C GLY A 77 11.88 8.84 -8.85
N ALA A 78 12.42 8.72 -10.03
CA ALA A 78 12.91 9.87 -10.75
C ALA A 78 11.77 10.82 -11.04
N GLY A 79 10.62 10.45 -10.75
CA GLY A 79 9.50 11.31 -10.96
C GLY A 79 8.95 11.12 -12.33
N PHE A 80 7.92 11.81 -12.62
CA PHE A 80 7.33 11.74 -13.91
C PHE A 80 7.57 13.01 -14.60
N ASP A 81 7.63 12.96 -15.88
CA ASP A 81 7.62 14.14 -16.68
C ASP A 81 6.15 14.52 -16.63
N PRO A 82 5.79 15.59 -15.98
CA PRO A 82 4.40 15.97 -15.86
C PRO A 82 3.70 16.12 -17.19
N GLY A 83 4.43 16.46 -18.20
CA GLY A 83 3.82 16.60 -19.50
C GLY A 83 3.53 15.29 -20.15
N ALA A 84 4.31 14.29 -19.84
CA ALA A 84 4.16 13.02 -20.48
C ALA A 84 3.31 12.07 -19.65
N VAL A 85 3.43 12.14 -18.35
CA VAL A 85 2.75 11.22 -17.55
C VAL A 85 1.96 11.93 -16.56
N GLY A 86 1.03 12.48 -16.90
CA GLY A 86 0.39 13.34 -16.02
C GLY A 86 -0.68 12.80 -15.20
N ASP A 87 -1.16 11.65 -15.44
CA ASP A 87 -2.32 11.27 -14.76
C ASP A 87 -2.21 9.93 -14.07
N PRO A 88 -3.11 9.63 -13.19
CA PRO A 88 -3.09 8.41 -12.44
C PRO A 88 -3.20 7.17 -13.32
N LEU A 89 -3.74 7.34 -14.51
CA LEU A 89 -3.86 6.21 -15.38
C LEU A 89 -2.51 5.64 -15.77
N ALA A 90 -1.52 6.51 -15.88
CA ALA A 90 -0.20 6.03 -16.23
C ALA A 90 0.33 5.15 -15.10
N ALA A 91 0.04 5.52 -13.86
CA ALA A 91 0.50 4.75 -12.74
C ALA A 91 -0.24 3.42 -12.70
N GLU A 92 -1.53 3.43 -13.00
CA GLU A 92 -2.28 2.21 -13.02
C GLU A 92 -1.76 1.27 -14.08
N ASN A 93 -1.40 1.78 -15.22
CA ASN A 93 -0.88 0.95 -16.28
C ASN A 93 0.45 0.34 -15.86
N ARG A 94 1.25 1.09 -15.13
CA ARG A 94 2.52 0.61 -14.66
C ARG A 94 2.30 -0.55 -13.68
N LEU A 95 1.28 -0.43 -12.82
CA LEU A 95 0.98 -1.48 -11.88
C LEU A 95 0.46 -2.72 -12.59
N LYS A 96 -0.27 -2.55 -13.65
CA LYS A 96 -0.79 -3.67 -14.37
C LYS A 96 0.30 -4.56 -14.90
N THR A 97 1.44 -3.97 -15.27
CA THR A 97 2.50 -4.77 -15.83
C THR A 97 3.15 -5.64 -14.78
N SER A 98 2.88 -5.42 -13.51
CA SER A 98 3.44 -6.26 -12.49
C SER A 98 2.47 -7.35 -12.08
N GLY A 99 1.58 -7.71 -12.94
CA GLY A 99 0.72 -8.83 -12.69
C GLY A 99 -0.62 -8.43 -12.11
N ARG A 100 -1.01 -9.02 -11.01
CA ARG A 100 -2.29 -8.74 -10.44
C ARG A 100 -2.29 -7.75 -9.31
N GLY A 101 -1.22 -6.99 -9.15
CA GLY A 101 -1.11 -6.08 -8.04
C GLY A 101 -2.27 -5.14 -7.89
N ILE A 102 -2.63 -4.46 -8.96
CA ILE A 102 -3.68 -3.48 -8.86
C ILE A 102 -5.03 -4.17 -8.64
N PHE A 103 -5.20 -5.36 -9.18
CA PHE A 103 -6.41 -6.11 -9.00
C PHE A 103 -6.61 -6.43 -7.53
N TYR A 104 -5.58 -6.92 -6.85
CA TYR A 104 -5.69 -7.24 -5.45
C TYR A 104 -5.96 -5.98 -4.63
N MET A 105 -5.23 -4.92 -4.90
CA MET A 105 -5.45 -3.71 -4.13
C MET A 105 -6.87 -3.19 -4.28
N LYS A 106 -7.35 -3.10 -5.49
CA LYS A 106 -8.70 -2.57 -5.70
C LYS A 106 -9.80 -3.50 -5.25
N THR A 107 -9.55 -4.79 -5.27
CA THR A 107 -10.55 -5.75 -4.88
C THR A 107 -10.71 -5.82 -3.37
N PHE A 108 -9.61 -5.79 -2.66
CA PHE A 108 -9.67 -6.06 -1.23
C PHE A 108 -9.54 -4.85 -0.32
N MET A 109 -9.17 -3.70 -0.86
CA MET A 109 -9.13 -2.48 -0.07
C MET A 109 -10.36 -1.65 -0.40
N ASP A 110 -10.80 -0.85 0.55
CA ASP A 110 -11.98 -0.03 0.34
C ASP A 110 -11.70 1.19 -0.52
N ASP A 111 -10.48 1.69 -0.50
CA ASP A 111 -10.13 2.86 -1.30
C ASP A 111 -8.69 2.72 -1.72
N VAL A 112 -8.39 3.00 -2.97
CA VAL A 112 -7.05 2.95 -3.51
C VAL A 112 -6.85 4.17 -4.37
N ARG A 113 -5.84 4.99 -4.06
CA ARG A 113 -5.55 6.18 -4.83
C ARG A 113 -4.10 6.23 -5.21
N PHE A 114 -3.81 6.80 -6.37
CA PHE A 114 -2.46 6.99 -6.83
C PHE A 114 -2.25 8.48 -7.04
N GLU A 115 -1.26 9.06 -6.38
CA GLU A 115 -1.03 10.49 -6.48
C GLU A 115 0.43 10.77 -6.73
N ARG A 116 0.71 11.78 -7.55
CA ARG A 116 2.08 12.17 -7.79
C ARG A 116 2.55 13.02 -6.64
N VAL A 117 3.79 12.85 -6.25
CA VAL A 117 4.36 13.61 -5.17
C VAL A 117 5.09 14.80 -5.74
N PRO A 118 4.86 16.00 -5.26
CA PRO A 118 5.58 17.17 -5.74
C PRO A 118 7.07 16.93 -5.56
N GLY A 119 7.82 17.14 -6.59
CA GLY A 119 9.25 16.90 -6.51
C GLY A 119 9.67 15.54 -7.01
N GLY A 120 8.75 14.65 -7.29
CA GLY A 120 9.07 13.35 -7.85
C GLY A 120 8.49 12.22 -7.04
N GLY A 121 8.30 11.10 -7.66
CA GLY A 121 7.80 9.92 -7.02
C GLY A 121 6.29 9.79 -7.10
N MET A 122 5.79 8.69 -6.57
CA MET A 122 4.38 8.40 -6.61
C MET A 122 3.97 7.90 -5.25
N GLU A 123 2.77 8.25 -4.82
CA GLU A 123 2.26 7.76 -3.55
C GLU A 123 1.02 6.92 -3.81
N ILE A 124 0.93 5.77 -3.14
CA ILE A 124 -0.22 4.91 -3.21
C ILE A 124 -0.89 4.99 -1.86
N LEU A 125 -2.17 5.30 -1.84
CA LEU A 125 -2.93 5.40 -0.61
C LEU A 125 -3.95 4.29 -0.57
N LEU A 126 -3.93 3.49 0.48
CA LEU A 126 -4.82 2.36 0.63
C LEU A 126 -5.60 2.52 1.92
N LYS A 127 -6.90 2.27 1.89
CA LYS A 127 -7.71 2.35 3.10
C LYS A 127 -8.59 1.13 3.23
N LYS A 128 -8.77 0.68 4.45
CA LYS A 128 -9.61 -0.49 4.73
C LYS A 128 -10.32 -0.28 6.05
N LYS A 129 -11.63 -0.44 6.05
CA LYS A 129 -12.41 -0.29 7.25
C LYS A 129 -12.33 -1.57 8.04
N LEU A 130 -12.04 -1.48 9.30
CA LEU A 130 -11.85 -2.64 10.15
C LEU A 130 -12.92 -2.88 11.20
N GLY A 131 -13.31 -1.86 11.80
CA GLY A 131 -14.10 -1.98 12.97
C GLY A 131 -15.48 -2.57 12.87
N GLU A 132 -16.08 -2.39 11.73
CA GLU A 132 -17.32 -2.87 11.53
C GLU A 132 -17.42 -4.32 11.67
N ALA A 133 -16.50 -5.02 11.15
CA ALA A 133 -16.48 -6.42 11.22
C ALA A 133 -16.39 -6.83 12.65
N ASN A 134 -15.64 -6.14 13.41
CA ASN A 134 -15.49 -6.51 14.78
C ASN A 134 -16.74 -6.34 15.55
N GLU A 135 -17.42 -5.31 15.29
CA GLU A 135 -18.61 -5.09 15.99
C GLU A 135 -19.60 -6.11 15.66
N LYS A 136 -19.63 -6.48 14.47
CA LYS A 136 -20.54 -7.40 14.05
C LYS A 136 -20.32 -8.65 14.70
N GLU A 137 -19.16 -9.04 14.91
CA GLU A 137 -18.85 -10.19 15.49
C GLU A 137 -19.38 -10.22 16.77
N GLY A 138 -19.30 -9.22 17.37
CA GLY A 138 -19.78 -9.18 18.64
C GLY A 138 -21.23 -9.36 18.61
N ASP A 139 -21.81 -9.03 17.65
CA ASP A 139 -23.08 -9.00 17.57
C ASP A 139 -23.56 -10.11 16.93
N PRO A 140 -23.78 -10.86 17.08
CA PRO A 140 -24.05 -11.86 16.45
C PRO A 140 -25.03 -12.02 15.94
N LYS A 141 -25.00 -11.71 15.91
CA LYS A 141 -25.61 -11.76 15.23
C LYS A 141 -26.10 -12.52 15.28
#